data_feb62376b664abde80ff105d32b742ba
#
_entry.id   feb62376b664abde80ff105d32b742ba
#
_cell.length_a   1.000
_cell.length_b   1.000
_cell.length_c   1.000
_cell.angle_alpha   90.00
_cell.angle_beta   90.00
_cell.angle_gamma   90.00
#
_symmetry.space_group_name_H-M   'P 1'
#
loop_
_entity.id
_entity.type
_entity.pdbx_description
1 polymer ?
#
loop_
_entity_poly.entity_id
_entity_poly.type
_entity_poly.pdbx_seq_one_letter_code
_entity_poly.pdbx_strand_id
1 'polypeptide(L)'
;MYILFAFLALFSSVGNTIFNRISSHKIGSVLSATIKSFFITIACFIICICFGHLNVLYSLTNEQWLWVGILGLVTIVDWIFYFLALKRAYLEAFAPFESSAILFISNLLFVIFMIRTVTSGGGALNVVLFFLGLAFLLGATIFAVMNRKINPVKKAAWVIFSLVSATALAFTLVIVKLKLSDVPSDVVAFHQMLIVFVGCGIGLCFSKDKFEIKTIKLRTYIDFFLSAIFNALLMVFRYMALASANANPSIVNVIVGLDFVFVSIATVLFFKAHNKKQLVILILLVVTGMILNALPAIL
;
A
#
# COMPACT_ATOMS: atom_id res chain seq x y z
N MET A 1 5.15 15.20 14.61
CA MET A 1 3.94 14.35 14.72
C MET A 1 3.76 13.39 13.53
N TYR A 2 3.90 13.84 12.27
CA TYR A 2 3.72 12.97 11.08
C TYR A 2 4.66 11.76 11.05
N ILE A 3 5.89 11.88 11.54
CA ILE A 3 6.85 10.76 11.64
C ILE A 3 6.31 9.65 12.55
N LEU A 4 5.72 9.99 13.69
CA LEU A 4 5.10 9.00 14.58
C LEU A 4 3.97 8.23 13.87
N PHE A 5 3.09 8.95 13.17
CA PHE A 5 2.02 8.31 12.40
C PHE A 5 2.58 7.42 11.27
N ALA A 6 3.66 7.84 10.61
CA ALA A 6 4.32 7.02 9.59
C ALA A 6 4.90 5.71 10.17
N PHE A 7 5.48 5.74 11.39
CA PHE A 7 5.93 4.52 12.06
C PHE A 7 4.77 3.62 12.50
N LEU A 8 3.67 4.19 13.00
CA LEU A 8 2.46 3.40 13.31
C LEU A 8 1.89 2.75 12.06
N ALA A 9 1.89 3.47 10.93
CA ALA A 9 1.51 2.93 9.64
C ALA A 9 2.45 1.81 9.18
N LEU A 10 3.77 1.96 9.35
CA LEU A 10 4.77 0.93 9.05
C LEU A 10 4.46 -0.40 9.75
N PHE A 11 4.30 -0.39 11.07
CA PHE A 11 4.01 -1.62 11.82
C PHE A 11 2.66 -2.23 11.43
N SER A 12 1.68 -1.38 11.16
CA SER A 12 0.38 -1.83 10.65
C SER A 12 0.50 -2.46 9.27
N SER A 13 1.35 -1.93 8.38
CA SER A 13 1.62 -2.49 7.06
C SER A 13 2.23 -3.88 7.14
N VAL A 14 3.19 -4.10 8.05
CA VAL A 14 3.81 -5.42 8.26
C VAL A 14 2.76 -6.47 8.64
N GLY A 15 1.92 -6.18 9.63
CA GLY A 15 0.84 -7.07 10.04
C GLY A 15 -0.14 -7.35 8.90
N ASN A 16 -0.57 -6.30 8.19
CA ASN A 16 -1.45 -6.41 7.05
C ASN A 16 -0.88 -7.34 5.96
N THR A 17 0.37 -7.17 5.57
CA THR A 17 1.01 -7.94 4.48
C THR A 17 1.16 -9.41 4.86
N ILE A 18 1.55 -9.72 6.11
CA ILE A 18 1.69 -11.10 6.59
C ILE A 18 0.32 -11.82 6.59
N PHE A 19 -0.70 -11.22 7.18
CA PHE A 19 -2.04 -11.84 7.23
C PHE A 19 -2.70 -11.91 5.85
N ASN A 20 -2.48 -10.93 4.98
CA ASN A 20 -2.92 -11.01 3.58
C ASN A 20 -2.36 -12.23 2.87
N ARG A 21 -1.08 -12.51 3.06
CA ARG A 21 -0.43 -13.66 2.43
C ARG A 21 -1.03 -14.97 2.92
N ILE A 22 -1.29 -15.09 4.21
CA ILE A 22 -1.85 -16.30 4.83
C ILE A 22 -3.28 -16.55 4.33
N SER A 23 -4.09 -15.50 4.20
CA SER A 23 -5.52 -15.60 3.85
C SER A 23 -5.76 -15.71 2.34
N SER A 24 -5.10 -14.90 1.51
CA SER A 24 -5.39 -14.73 0.08
C SER A 24 -5.08 -15.95 -0.77
N HIS A 25 -4.16 -16.83 -0.35
CA HIS A 25 -3.87 -18.07 -1.09
C HIS A 25 -5.02 -19.09 -1.08
N LYS A 26 -5.97 -18.92 -0.17
CA LYS A 26 -7.01 -19.93 0.10
C LYS A 26 -8.28 -19.71 -0.72
N ILE A 27 -8.48 -18.51 -1.26
CA ILE A 27 -9.75 -18.14 -1.94
C ILE A 27 -9.49 -17.22 -3.15
N GLY A 28 -10.52 -17.01 -3.99
CA GLY A 28 -10.49 -16.15 -5.18
C GLY A 28 -10.04 -14.71 -4.90
N SER A 29 -9.47 -14.02 -5.89
CA SER A 29 -8.92 -12.67 -5.69
C SER A 29 -10.00 -11.63 -5.45
N VAL A 30 -11.12 -11.70 -6.19
CA VAL A 30 -12.24 -10.78 -6.01
C VAL A 30 -12.93 -11.03 -4.66
N LEU A 31 -13.09 -12.30 -4.28
CA LEU A 31 -13.64 -12.67 -2.98
C LEU A 31 -12.73 -12.21 -1.82
N SER A 32 -11.40 -12.34 -1.98
CA SER A 32 -10.43 -11.82 -1.00
C SER A 32 -10.59 -10.31 -0.81
N ALA A 33 -10.69 -9.55 -1.91
CA ALA A 33 -10.90 -8.11 -1.88
C ALA A 33 -12.22 -7.75 -1.20
N THR A 34 -13.32 -8.46 -1.53
CA THR A 34 -14.66 -8.20 -0.96
C THR A 34 -14.70 -8.45 0.54
N ILE A 35 -14.22 -9.62 1.00
CA ILE A 35 -14.25 -9.97 2.44
C ILE A 35 -13.39 -9.00 3.23
N LYS A 36 -12.21 -8.69 2.73
CA LYS A 36 -11.30 -7.80 3.42
C LYS A 36 -11.83 -6.37 3.48
N SER A 37 -12.34 -5.81 2.37
CA SER A 37 -12.90 -4.46 2.36
C SER A 37 -14.11 -4.33 3.30
N PHE A 38 -14.95 -5.35 3.40
CA PHE A 38 -16.03 -5.41 4.38
C PHE A 38 -15.53 -5.21 5.81
N PHE A 39 -14.56 -6.01 6.24
CA PHE A 39 -14.02 -5.88 7.59
C PHE A 39 -13.27 -4.56 7.82
N ILE A 40 -12.56 -4.02 6.81
CA ILE A 40 -11.92 -2.71 6.95
C ILE A 40 -12.95 -1.61 7.07
N THR A 41 -14.03 -1.65 6.29
CA THR A 41 -15.11 -0.67 6.38
C THR A 41 -15.67 -0.63 7.81
N ILE A 42 -15.92 -1.80 8.41
CA ILE A 42 -16.37 -1.89 9.82
C ILE A 42 -15.31 -1.31 10.76
N ALA A 43 -14.04 -1.68 10.59
CA ALA A 43 -12.96 -1.19 11.44
C ALA A 43 -12.79 0.34 11.34
N CYS A 44 -12.81 0.91 10.12
CA CYS A 44 -12.76 2.36 9.92
C CYS A 44 -13.99 3.07 10.51
N PHE A 45 -15.18 2.48 10.41
CA PHE A 45 -16.39 3.03 11.04
C PHE A 45 -16.24 3.09 12.57
N ILE A 46 -15.73 2.02 13.18
CA ILE A 46 -15.45 2.01 14.63
C ILE A 46 -14.43 3.09 14.99
N ILE A 47 -13.36 3.28 14.18
CA ILE A 47 -12.37 4.33 14.40
C ILE A 47 -13.02 5.72 14.30
N CYS A 48 -13.91 5.97 13.32
CA CYS A 48 -14.68 7.22 13.22
C CYS A 48 -15.52 7.49 14.48
N ILE A 49 -16.13 6.47 15.07
CA ILE A 49 -16.87 6.59 16.34
C ILE A 49 -15.89 6.97 17.46
N CYS A 50 -14.76 6.27 17.59
CA CYS A 50 -13.79 6.52 18.64
C CYS A 50 -13.17 7.92 18.57
N PHE A 51 -13.00 8.48 17.37
CA PHE A 51 -12.47 9.84 17.16
C PHE A 51 -13.55 10.93 17.18
N GLY A 52 -14.83 10.56 17.30
CA GLY A 52 -15.94 11.52 17.35
C GLY A 52 -16.30 12.15 16.00
N HIS A 53 -15.89 11.56 14.88
CA HIS A 53 -16.06 12.11 13.54
C HIS A 53 -17.35 11.65 12.84
N LEU A 54 -18.34 11.08 13.56
CA LEU A 54 -19.59 10.61 12.95
C LEU A 54 -20.34 11.70 12.16
N ASN A 55 -20.36 12.93 12.68
CA ASN A 55 -21.04 14.05 12.00
C ASN A 55 -20.35 14.41 10.67
N VAL A 56 -19.04 14.21 10.58
CA VAL A 56 -18.27 14.51 9.37
C VAL A 56 -18.54 13.52 8.26
N LEU A 57 -18.98 12.27 8.57
CA LEU A 57 -19.34 11.27 7.56
C LEU A 57 -20.37 11.76 6.55
N TYR A 58 -21.29 12.65 6.97
CA TYR A 58 -22.39 13.13 6.13
C TYR A 58 -22.22 14.58 5.68
N SER A 59 -21.14 15.27 6.13
CA SER A 59 -20.95 16.71 5.89
C SER A 59 -19.84 17.04 4.89
N LEU A 60 -19.42 16.07 4.09
CA LEU A 60 -18.44 16.28 3.03
C LEU A 60 -18.98 17.21 1.95
N THR A 61 -18.15 18.11 1.44
CA THR A 61 -18.49 18.96 0.29
C THR A 61 -18.60 18.14 -0.99
N ASN A 62 -19.26 18.70 -2.02
CA ASN A 62 -19.41 18.03 -3.33
C ASN A 62 -18.04 17.71 -3.95
N GLU A 63 -17.02 18.59 -3.77
CA GLU A 63 -15.67 18.33 -4.25
C GLU A 63 -15.01 17.16 -3.50
N GLN A 64 -15.15 17.13 -2.17
CA GLN A 64 -14.63 16.04 -1.35
C GLN A 64 -15.31 14.70 -1.70
N TRP A 65 -16.64 14.69 -1.91
CA TRP A 65 -17.36 13.50 -2.39
C TRP A 65 -16.84 13.00 -3.73
N LEU A 66 -16.58 13.91 -4.68
CA LEU A 66 -16.00 13.56 -5.97
C LEU A 66 -14.63 12.88 -5.82
N TRP A 67 -13.73 13.49 -5.00
CA TRP A 67 -12.39 12.95 -4.81
C TRP A 67 -12.37 11.65 -4.03
N VAL A 68 -13.24 11.48 -3.04
CA VAL A 68 -13.44 10.22 -2.33
C VAL A 68 -13.99 9.14 -3.28
N GLY A 69 -14.91 9.49 -4.16
CA GLY A 69 -15.41 8.59 -5.20
C GLY A 69 -14.31 8.10 -6.14
N ILE A 70 -13.50 9.02 -6.67
CA ILE A 70 -12.34 8.69 -7.52
C ILE A 70 -11.34 7.82 -6.74
N LEU A 71 -11.05 8.18 -5.49
CA LEU A 71 -10.15 7.43 -4.61
C LEU A 71 -10.62 5.98 -4.44
N GLY A 72 -11.90 5.77 -4.18
CA GLY A 72 -12.49 4.44 -4.03
C GLY A 72 -12.41 3.62 -5.32
N LEU A 73 -12.72 4.22 -6.48
CA LEU A 73 -12.64 3.55 -7.78
C LEU A 73 -11.19 3.13 -8.13
N VAL A 74 -10.23 4.01 -7.90
CA VAL A 74 -8.80 3.69 -8.11
C VAL A 74 -8.37 2.56 -7.16
N THR A 75 -8.86 2.56 -5.93
CA THR A 75 -8.55 1.52 -4.94
C THR A 75 -9.18 0.16 -5.29
N ILE A 76 -10.34 0.11 -5.95
CA ILE A 76 -10.89 -1.15 -6.48
C ILE A 76 -9.89 -1.79 -7.45
N VAL A 77 -9.33 -0.99 -8.37
CA VAL A 77 -8.32 -1.45 -9.33
C VAL A 77 -7.09 -1.95 -8.58
N ASP A 78 -6.55 -1.15 -7.64
CA ASP A 78 -5.43 -1.54 -6.80
C ASP A 78 -5.65 -2.91 -6.17
N TRP A 79 -6.74 -3.11 -5.46
CA TRP A 79 -6.98 -4.32 -4.68
C TRP A 79 -7.20 -5.57 -5.52
N ILE A 80 -7.92 -5.47 -6.63
CA ILE A 80 -8.09 -6.62 -7.54
C ILE A 80 -6.73 -7.05 -8.08
N PHE A 81 -5.92 -6.11 -8.56
CA PHE A 81 -4.61 -6.41 -9.14
C PHE A 81 -3.58 -6.82 -8.07
N TYR A 82 -3.61 -6.24 -6.88
CA TYR A 82 -2.83 -6.65 -5.72
C TYR A 82 -3.04 -8.14 -5.40
N PHE A 83 -4.29 -8.56 -5.21
CA PHE A 83 -4.59 -9.97 -4.90
C PHE A 83 -4.29 -10.91 -6.05
N LEU A 84 -4.44 -10.48 -7.31
CA LEU A 84 -4.03 -11.25 -8.47
C LEU A 84 -2.51 -11.44 -8.53
N ALA A 85 -1.74 -10.43 -8.20
CA ALA A 85 -0.29 -10.49 -8.13
C ALA A 85 0.19 -11.37 -6.96
N LEU A 86 -0.33 -11.11 -5.75
CA LEU A 86 0.04 -11.80 -4.52
C LEU A 86 -0.17 -13.33 -4.60
N LYS A 87 -1.21 -13.77 -5.34
CA LYS A 87 -1.46 -15.21 -5.58
C LYS A 87 -0.45 -15.85 -6.51
N ARG A 88 0.16 -15.08 -7.41
CA ARG A 88 1.03 -15.59 -8.48
C ARG A 88 2.50 -15.45 -8.19
N ALA A 89 2.88 -14.63 -7.22
CA ALA A 89 4.26 -14.37 -6.84
C ALA A 89 4.63 -15.05 -5.52
N TYR A 90 5.91 -15.32 -5.33
CA TYR A 90 6.45 -15.62 -4.00
C TYR A 90 6.56 -14.33 -3.18
N LEU A 91 6.28 -14.40 -1.88
CA LEU A 91 6.28 -13.22 -1.00
C LEU A 91 7.66 -12.54 -0.95
N GLU A 92 8.73 -13.31 -1.01
CA GLU A 92 10.12 -12.84 -1.05
C GLU A 92 10.47 -12.02 -2.31
N ALA A 93 9.74 -12.23 -3.41
CA ALA A 93 9.88 -11.42 -4.62
C ALA A 93 8.85 -10.29 -4.67
N PHE A 94 7.62 -10.58 -4.23
CA PHE A 94 6.49 -9.67 -4.30
C PHE A 94 6.66 -8.45 -3.39
N ALA A 95 6.95 -8.65 -2.10
CA ALA A 95 6.98 -7.55 -1.15
C ALA A 95 8.05 -6.48 -1.48
N PRO A 96 9.34 -6.83 -1.75
CA PRO A 96 10.32 -5.82 -2.14
C PRO A 96 10.02 -5.17 -3.50
N PHE A 97 9.49 -5.94 -4.46
CA PHE A 97 9.08 -5.40 -5.76
C PHE A 97 7.98 -4.39 -5.62
N GLU A 98 6.91 -4.74 -4.92
CA GLU A 98 5.76 -3.87 -4.71
C GLU A 98 6.17 -2.60 -3.99
N SER A 99 6.90 -2.70 -2.87
CA SER A 99 7.37 -1.53 -2.11
C SER A 99 8.26 -0.63 -2.95
N SER A 100 9.20 -1.19 -3.72
CA SER A 100 10.06 -0.38 -4.60
C SER A 100 9.29 0.30 -5.74
N ALA A 101 8.33 -0.39 -6.34
CA ALA A 101 7.49 0.15 -7.40
C ALA A 101 6.56 1.27 -6.88
N ILE A 102 5.91 1.06 -5.72
CA ILE A 102 5.06 2.08 -5.08
C ILE A 102 5.89 3.31 -4.75
N LEU A 103 7.07 3.16 -4.14
CA LEU A 103 7.94 4.26 -3.78
C LEU A 103 8.43 5.02 -5.02
N PHE A 104 8.88 4.30 -6.05
CA PHE A 104 9.31 4.91 -7.29
C PHE A 104 8.19 5.74 -7.93
N ILE A 105 7.02 5.14 -8.14
CA ILE A 105 5.90 5.78 -8.82
C ILE A 105 5.32 6.92 -7.98
N SER A 106 5.09 6.72 -6.68
CA SER A 106 4.51 7.74 -5.81
C SER A 106 5.45 8.94 -5.66
N ASN A 107 6.74 8.73 -5.49
CA ASN A 107 7.70 9.81 -5.39
C ASN A 107 7.85 10.56 -6.72
N LEU A 108 7.80 9.86 -7.86
CA LEU A 108 7.77 10.50 -9.17
C LEU A 108 6.51 11.37 -9.35
N LEU A 109 5.35 10.88 -8.95
CA LEU A 109 4.11 11.67 -8.99
C LEU A 109 4.17 12.87 -8.03
N PHE A 110 4.70 12.71 -6.82
CA PHE A 110 4.89 13.84 -5.91
C PHE A 110 5.86 14.87 -6.46
N VAL A 111 6.91 14.46 -7.18
CA VAL A 111 7.79 15.42 -7.89
C VAL A 111 7.01 16.23 -8.92
N ILE A 112 6.17 15.58 -9.71
CA ILE A 112 5.38 16.27 -10.74
C ILE A 112 4.45 17.31 -10.12
N PHE A 113 3.81 17.00 -8.99
CA PHE A 113 2.79 17.86 -8.38
C PHE A 113 3.31 18.75 -7.24
N MET A 114 4.41 18.36 -6.57
CA MET A 114 4.90 19.00 -5.34
C MET A 114 6.43 19.04 -5.25
N ILE A 115 7.13 19.31 -6.36
CA ILE A 115 8.60 19.21 -6.44
C ILE A 115 9.32 19.96 -5.31
N ARG A 116 8.88 21.18 -4.98
CA ARG A 116 9.50 21.99 -3.92
C ARG A 116 9.39 21.39 -2.53
N THR A 117 8.26 20.73 -2.24
CA THR A 117 8.06 20.06 -0.95
C THR A 117 8.91 18.81 -0.83
N VAL A 118 9.04 18.06 -1.94
CA VAL A 118 9.78 16.79 -1.98
C VAL A 118 11.29 17.02 -1.93
N THR A 119 11.78 18.07 -2.58
CA THR A 119 13.22 18.40 -2.65
C THR A 119 13.65 19.44 -1.63
N SER A 120 12.78 19.79 -0.65
CA SER A 120 13.06 20.72 0.43
C SER A 120 13.72 22.05 0.00
N GLY A 121 13.15 22.67 -1.06
CA GLY A 121 13.57 23.98 -1.50
C GLY A 121 14.59 23.99 -2.65
N GLY A 122 15.04 22.83 -3.13
CA GLY A 122 15.61 22.74 -4.47
C GLY A 122 17.09 23.05 -4.64
N GLY A 123 17.91 22.82 -3.63
CA GLY A 123 19.37 22.79 -3.85
C GLY A 123 19.75 21.72 -4.90
N ALA A 124 20.70 22.02 -5.80
CA ALA A 124 21.11 21.10 -6.85
C ALA A 124 21.48 19.71 -6.32
N LEU A 125 22.17 19.65 -5.16
CA LEU A 125 22.52 18.40 -4.50
C LEU A 125 21.28 17.60 -4.08
N ASN A 126 20.26 18.26 -3.52
CA ASN A 126 19.02 17.63 -3.09
C ASN A 126 18.26 17.01 -4.25
N VAL A 127 18.21 17.70 -5.38
CA VAL A 127 17.61 17.18 -6.61
C VAL A 127 18.37 15.95 -7.13
N VAL A 128 19.71 16.01 -7.16
CA VAL A 128 20.56 14.87 -7.59
C VAL A 128 20.37 13.66 -6.68
N LEU A 129 20.41 13.84 -5.36
CA LEU A 129 20.23 12.75 -4.40
C LEU A 129 18.84 12.11 -4.53
N PHE A 130 17.80 12.92 -4.71
CA PHE A 130 16.45 12.43 -4.92
C PHE A 130 16.34 11.54 -6.17
N PHE A 131 16.82 12.02 -7.32
CA PHE A 131 16.76 11.26 -8.58
C PHE A 131 17.68 10.02 -8.54
N LEU A 132 18.82 10.08 -7.85
CA LEU A 132 19.66 8.91 -7.61
C LEU A 132 18.92 7.85 -6.80
N GLY A 133 18.19 8.27 -5.75
CA GLY A 133 17.31 7.38 -4.99
C GLY A 133 16.25 6.71 -5.85
N LEU A 134 15.59 7.47 -6.75
CA LEU A 134 14.64 6.90 -7.72
C LEU A 134 15.30 5.87 -8.65
N ALA A 135 16.52 6.14 -9.11
CA ALA A 135 17.26 5.20 -9.96
C ALA A 135 17.55 3.88 -9.22
N PHE A 136 17.92 3.92 -7.94
CA PHE A 136 18.09 2.72 -7.11
C PHE A 136 16.78 1.95 -6.93
N LEU A 137 15.65 2.62 -6.68
CA LEU A 137 14.34 1.99 -6.56
C LEU A 137 13.92 1.32 -7.89
N LEU A 138 14.15 1.98 -9.01
CA LEU A 138 13.91 1.40 -10.33
C LEU A 138 14.82 0.18 -10.57
N GLY A 139 16.11 0.30 -10.23
CA GLY A 139 17.07 -0.80 -10.30
C GLY A 139 16.64 -2.01 -9.46
N ALA A 140 16.15 -1.77 -8.24
CA ALA A 140 15.61 -2.82 -7.37
C ALA A 140 14.39 -3.50 -7.99
N THR A 141 13.48 -2.71 -8.57
CA THR A 141 12.30 -3.23 -9.27
C THR A 141 12.69 -4.13 -10.45
N ILE A 142 13.63 -3.67 -11.29
CA ILE A 142 14.17 -4.45 -12.43
C ILE A 142 14.87 -5.72 -11.92
N PHE A 143 15.70 -5.61 -10.89
CA PHE A 143 16.41 -6.74 -10.30
C PHE A 143 15.45 -7.82 -9.78
N ALA A 144 14.37 -7.44 -9.11
CA ALA A 144 13.37 -8.37 -8.62
C ALA A 144 12.68 -9.14 -9.76
N VAL A 145 12.41 -8.47 -10.89
CA VAL A 145 11.81 -9.09 -12.08
C VAL A 145 12.76 -10.04 -12.78
N MET A 146 14.01 -9.60 -13.00
CA MET A 146 14.99 -10.35 -13.80
C MET A 146 15.60 -11.54 -13.03
N ASN A 147 15.57 -11.51 -11.70
CA ASN A 147 16.22 -12.51 -10.89
C ASN A 147 15.35 -13.76 -10.72
N ARG A 148 15.58 -14.74 -11.61
CA ARG A 148 14.89 -16.05 -11.58
C ARG A 148 15.11 -16.88 -10.31
N LYS A 149 16.14 -16.54 -9.52
CA LYS A 149 16.44 -17.24 -8.26
C LYS A 149 15.52 -16.79 -7.12
N ILE A 150 15.01 -15.55 -7.17
CA ILE A 150 14.02 -15.02 -6.22
C ILE A 150 12.60 -15.37 -6.70
N ASN A 151 12.41 -15.33 -8.03
CA ASN A 151 11.11 -15.56 -8.63
C ASN A 151 11.19 -16.64 -9.72
N PRO A 152 11.06 -17.92 -9.35
CA PRO A 152 11.07 -19.02 -10.31
C PRO A 152 9.79 -19.09 -11.17
N VAL A 153 8.78 -18.27 -10.90
CA VAL A 153 7.53 -18.27 -11.68
C VAL A 153 7.79 -17.69 -13.07
N LYS A 154 7.67 -18.52 -14.09
CA LYS A 154 7.93 -18.17 -15.51
C LYS A 154 6.95 -17.14 -16.10
N LYS A 155 5.84 -16.80 -15.43
CA LYS A 155 4.80 -15.93 -15.98
C LYS A 155 5.00 -14.49 -15.52
N ALA A 156 5.26 -13.58 -16.45
CA ALA A 156 5.39 -12.13 -16.20
C ALA A 156 4.09 -11.47 -15.70
N ALA A 157 2.97 -12.18 -15.70
CA ALA A 157 1.67 -11.61 -15.35
C ALA A 157 1.59 -11.00 -13.94
N TRP A 158 2.29 -11.58 -12.95
CA TRP A 158 2.30 -11.02 -11.61
C TRP A 158 2.99 -9.66 -11.56
N VAL A 159 4.01 -9.44 -12.39
CA VAL A 159 4.73 -8.15 -12.50
C VAL A 159 3.79 -7.07 -13.02
N ILE A 160 3.05 -7.37 -14.10
CA ILE A 160 2.07 -6.43 -14.67
C ILE A 160 1.01 -6.09 -13.63
N PHE A 161 0.47 -7.10 -12.93
CA PHE A 161 -0.53 -6.88 -11.89
C PHE A 161 0.01 -6.04 -10.73
N SER A 162 1.24 -6.31 -10.27
CA SER A 162 1.87 -5.51 -9.21
C SER A 162 2.12 -4.08 -9.68
N LEU A 163 2.53 -3.84 -10.92
CA LEU A 163 2.72 -2.49 -11.45
C LEU A 163 1.40 -1.71 -11.54
N VAL A 164 0.33 -2.35 -11.99
CA VAL A 164 -1.00 -1.71 -12.01
C VAL A 164 -1.46 -1.37 -10.60
N SER A 165 -1.33 -2.29 -9.65
CA SER A 165 -1.62 -2.07 -8.24
C SER A 165 -0.77 -0.94 -7.65
N ALA A 166 0.55 -0.98 -7.83
CA ALA A 166 1.47 0.05 -7.33
C ALA A 166 1.15 1.44 -7.90
N THR A 167 0.79 1.50 -9.19
CA THR A 167 0.39 2.76 -9.84
C THR A 167 -0.91 3.30 -9.24
N ALA A 168 -1.92 2.45 -9.09
CA ALA A 168 -3.19 2.82 -8.49
C ALA A 168 -3.00 3.31 -7.04
N LEU A 169 -2.23 2.58 -6.23
CA LEU A 169 -1.92 2.99 -4.85
C LEU A 169 -1.14 4.31 -4.82
N ALA A 170 -0.19 4.54 -5.72
CA ALA A 170 0.53 5.80 -5.82
C ALA A 170 -0.40 6.99 -6.10
N PHE A 171 -1.36 6.84 -7.03
CA PHE A 171 -2.41 7.84 -7.27
C PHE A 171 -3.27 8.08 -6.05
N THR A 172 -3.66 7.03 -5.31
CA THR A 172 -4.38 7.13 -4.05
C THR A 172 -3.68 8.07 -3.06
N LEU A 173 -2.36 7.90 -2.88
CA LEU A 173 -1.57 8.71 -1.95
C LEU A 173 -1.51 10.19 -2.37
N VAL A 174 -1.39 10.45 -3.67
CA VAL A 174 -1.38 11.81 -4.23
C VAL A 174 -2.73 12.48 -4.03
N ILE A 175 -3.84 11.80 -4.31
CA ILE A 175 -5.20 12.32 -4.11
C ILE A 175 -5.41 12.68 -2.63
N VAL A 176 -5.05 11.79 -1.71
CA VAL A 176 -5.20 12.05 -0.27
C VAL A 176 -4.41 13.30 0.13
N LYS A 177 -3.15 13.43 -0.30
CA LYS A 177 -2.32 14.58 0.06
C LYS A 177 -2.81 15.89 -0.54
N LEU A 178 -3.24 15.89 -1.81
CA LEU A 178 -3.56 17.12 -2.53
C LEU A 178 -5.01 17.57 -2.40
N LYS A 179 -5.94 16.64 -2.18
CA LYS A 179 -7.38 16.90 -2.31
C LYS A 179 -8.20 16.57 -1.07
N LEU A 180 -7.66 15.74 -0.17
CA LEU A 180 -8.40 15.25 0.99
C LEU A 180 -7.63 15.47 2.31
N SER A 181 -6.59 16.30 2.32
CA SER A 181 -5.78 16.57 3.51
C SER A 181 -6.52 17.35 4.60
N ASP A 182 -7.60 18.02 4.26
CA ASP A 182 -8.50 18.76 5.15
C ASP A 182 -9.63 17.88 5.74
N VAL A 183 -9.84 16.69 5.18
CA VAL A 183 -10.84 15.73 5.68
C VAL A 183 -10.19 14.82 6.73
N PRO A 184 -10.85 14.51 7.85
CA PRO A 184 -10.35 13.53 8.81
C PRO A 184 -9.99 12.20 8.15
N SER A 185 -8.81 11.69 8.44
CA SER A 185 -8.21 10.54 7.74
C SER A 185 -9.01 9.24 7.89
N ASP A 186 -9.67 9.06 9.04
CA ASP A 186 -10.58 7.95 9.33
C ASP A 186 -11.86 8.03 8.48
N VAL A 187 -12.39 9.24 8.26
CA VAL A 187 -13.55 9.49 7.39
C VAL A 187 -13.21 9.18 5.93
N VAL A 188 -12.03 9.62 5.46
CA VAL A 188 -11.54 9.29 4.10
C VAL A 188 -11.40 7.78 3.95
N ALA A 189 -10.75 7.11 4.91
CA ALA A 189 -10.54 5.67 4.88
C ALA A 189 -11.86 4.89 4.90
N PHE A 190 -12.83 5.32 5.70
CA PHE A 190 -14.15 4.70 5.76
C PHE A 190 -14.87 4.74 4.41
N HIS A 191 -15.03 5.93 3.82
CA HIS A 191 -15.75 6.07 2.56
C HIS A 191 -15.03 5.37 1.40
N GLN A 192 -13.70 5.48 1.35
CA GLN A 192 -12.90 4.76 0.38
C GLN A 192 -13.18 3.25 0.44
N MET A 193 -13.13 2.66 1.65
CA MET A 193 -13.34 1.22 1.81
C MET A 193 -14.79 0.79 1.61
N LEU A 194 -15.75 1.65 1.91
CA LEU A 194 -17.16 1.41 1.60
C LEU A 194 -17.36 1.30 0.08
N ILE A 195 -16.77 2.20 -0.71
CA ILE A 195 -16.84 2.15 -2.18
C ILE A 195 -16.14 0.89 -2.70
N VAL A 196 -14.98 0.53 -2.14
CA VAL A 196 -14.26 -0.69 -2.50
C VAL A 196 -15.09 -1.92 -2.19
N PHE A 197 -15.72 -1.98 -1.02
CA PHE A 197 -16.59 -3.10 -0.64
C PHE A 197 -17.77 -3.26 -1.60
N VAL A 198 -18.47 -2.17 -1.91
CA VAL A 198 -19.59 -2.19 -2.85
C VAL A 198 -19.13 -2.59 -4.25
N GLY A 199 -18.06 -1.98 -4.76
CA GLY A 199 -17.54 -2.26 -6.10
C GLY A 199 -17.01 -3.69 -6.25
N CYS A 200 -16.23 -4.17 -5.28
CA CYS A 200 -15.77 -5.57 -5.26
C CYS A 200 -16.94 -6.55 -5.07
N GLY A 201 -17.95 -6.19 -4.27
CA GLY A 201 -19.17 -6.98 -4.08
C GLY A 201 -19.96 -7.14 -5.38
N ILE A 202 -20.14 -6.05 -6.14
CA ILE A 202 -20.73 -6.10 -7.47
C ILE A 202 -19.88 -7.00 -8.39
N GLY A 203 -18.55 -6.79 -8.42
CA GLY A 203 -17.63 -7.63 -9.20
C GLY A 203 -17.71 -9.12 -8.84
N LEU A 204 -17.93 -9.45 -7.55
CA LEU A 204 -18.07 -10.80 -7.06
C LEU A 204 -19.33 -11.48 -7.64
N CYS A 205 -20.43 -10.74 -7.85
CA CYS A 205 -21.65 -11.30 -8.44
C CYS A 205 -21.40 -11.88 -9.85
N PHE A 206 -20.47 -11.28 -10.60
CA PHE A 206 -20.08 -11.72 -11.95
C PHE A 206 -18.86 -12.66 -11.97
N SER A 207 -18.14 -12.79 -10.83
CA SER A 207 -16.98 -13.67 -10.72
C SER A 207 -17.35 -15.11 -10.40
N LYS A 208 -16.50 -16.05 -10.84
CA LYS A 208 -16.55 -17.45 -10.39
C LYS A 208 -16.20 -17.62 -8.90
N ASP A 209 -15.50 -16.67 -8.32
CA ASP A 209 -15.07 -16.67 -6.92
C ASP A 209 -16.27 -16.74 -5.94
N LYS A 210 -17.48 -16.30 -6.37
CA LYS A 210 -18.70 -16.37 -5.54
C LYS A 210 -19.03 -17.77 -5.04
N PHE A 211 -18.68 -18.80 -5.80
CA PHE A 211 -18.96 -20.20 -5.42
C PHE A 211 -18.06 -20.68 -4.27
N GLU A 212 -16.92 -20.03 -4.05
CA GLU A 212 -15.99 -20.37 -2.97
C GLU A 212 -16.48 -19.93 -1.59
N ILE A 213 -17.47 -19.00 -1.49
CA ILE A 213 -17.99 -18.46 -0.22
C ILE A 213 -18.40 -19.59 0.74
N LYS A 214 -19.05 -20.65 0.20
CA LYS A 214 -19.55 -21.76 1.01
C LYS A 214 -18.44 -22.68 1.55
N THR A 215 -17.24 -22.59 1.00
CA THR A 215 -16.10 -23.46 1.32
C THR A 215 -15.07 -22.80 2.24
N ILE A 216 -15.28 -21.53 2.58
CA ILE A 216 -14.33 -20.77 3.40
C ILE A 216 -14.38 -21.26 4.85
N LYS A 217 -13.23 -21.64 5.37
CA LYS A 217 -13.09 -22.04 6.78
C LYS A 217 -13.11 -20.80 7.70
N LEU A 218 -13.66 -20.93 8.91
CA LEU A 218 -13.69 -19.88 9.93
C LEU A 218 -12.30 -19.25 10.16
N ARG A 219 -11.24 -20.06 10.19
CA ARG A 219 -9.86 -19.56 10.33
C ARG A 219 -9.47 -18.56 9.25
N THR A 220 -9.93 -18.75 8.01
CA THR A 220 -9.65 -17.82 6.92
C THR A 220 -10.35 -16.47 7.14
N TYR A 221 -11.57 -16.45 7.66
CA TYR A 221 -12.24 -15.22 8.05
C TYR A 221 -11.51 -14.50 9.20
N ILE A 222 -10.99 -15.22 10.18
CA ILE A 222 -10.17 -14.65 11.26
C ILE A 222 -8.89 -14.03 10.69
N ASP A 223 -8.20 -14.72 9.77
CA ASP A 223 -7.00 -14.20 9.12
C ASP A 223 -7.30 -12.89 8.34
N PHE A 224 -8.44 -12.82 7.63
CA PHE A 224 -8.89 -11.59 6.95
C PHE A 224 -9.29 -10.50 7.92
N PHE A 225 -9.96 -10.82 9.01
CA PHE A 225 -10.34 -9.85 10.04
C PHE A 225 -9.10 -9.21 10.68
N LEU A 226 -8.10 -10.01 11.06
CA LEU A 226 -6.84 -9.48 11.59
C LEU A 226 -6.11 -8.61 10.54
N SER A 227 -6.02 -9.09 9.30
CA SER A 227 -5.46 -8.28 8.21
C SER A 227 -6.23 -6.97 8.02
N ALA A 228 -7.54 -6.98 8.16
CA ALA A 228 -8.38 -5.81 8.00
C ALA A 228 -8.16 -4.76 9.10
N ILE A 229 -8.01 -5.18 10.36
CA ILE A 229 -7.67 -4.27 11.47
C ILE A 229 -6.33 -3.58 11.17
N PHE A 230 -5.29 -4.35 10.83
CA PHE A 230 -3.99 -3.78 10.48
C PHE A 230 -4.06 -2.85 9.28
N ASN A 231 -4.88 -3.16 8.27
CA ASN A 231 -5.04 -2.30 7.10
C ASN A 231 -5.80 -1.01 7.44
N ALA A 232 -6.87 -1.08 8.25
CA ALA A 232 -7.57 0.12 8.69
C ALA A 232 -6.63 1.07 9.44
N LEU A 233 -5.83 0.54 10.36
CA LEU A 233 -4.82 1.32 11.08
C LEU A 233 -3.74 1.87 10.14
N LEU A 234 -3.24 1.06 9.18
CA LEU A 234 -2.30 1.50 8.15
C LEU A 234 -2.86 2.71 7.38
N MET A 235 -4.09 2.60 6.89
CA MET A 235 -4.71 3.67 6.10
C MET A 235 -4.88 4.94 6.92
N VAL A 236 -5.48 4.84 8.09
CA VAL A 236 -5.74 6.00 8.96
C VAL A 236 -4.42 6.67 9.34
N PHE A 237 -3.43 5.95 9.84
CA PHE A 237 -2.16 6.53 10.24
C PHE A 237 -1.35 7.08 9.06
N ARG A 238 -1.35 6.41 7.91
CA ARG A 238 -0.66 6.91 6.71
C ARG A 238 -1.31 8.20 6.20
N TYR A 239 -2.63 8.27 6.22
CA TYR A 239 -3.36 9.48 5.81
C TYR A 239 -3.16 10.61 6.81
N MET A 240 -3.19 10.35 8.13
CA MET A 240 -2.82 11.33 9.15
C MET A 240 -1.40 11.87 8.98
N ALA A 241 -0.46 10.99 8.63
CA ALA A 241 0.91 11.39 8.33
C ALA A 241 0.96 12.31 7.10
N LEU A 242 0.30 11.94 6.00
CA LEU A 242 0.27 12.72 4.75
C LEU A 242 -0.51 14.02 4.90
N ALA A 243 -1.62 14.04 5.64
CA ALA A 243 -2.44 15.24 5.87
C ALA A 243 -1.75 16.28 6.75
N SER A 244 -0.75 15.90 7.54
CA SER A 244 -0.01 16.85 8.38
C SER A 244 0.62 17.99 7.56
N ALA A 245 0.47 19.24 8.01
CA ALA A 245 0.87 20.44 7.26
C ALA A 245 2.34 20.44 6.82
N ASN A 246 3.25 19.99 7.71
CA ASN A 246 4.69 19.94 7.45
C ASN A 246 5.19 18.58 6.98
N ALA A 247 4.28 17.68 6.53
CA ALA A 247 4.68 16.37 6.08
C ALA A 247 5.36 16.43 4.72
N ASN A 248 6.58 15.89 4.64
CA ASN A 248 7.19 15.57 3.37
C ASN A 248 6.69 14.18 2.92
N PRO A 249 5.96 14.08 1.79
CA PRO A 249 5.38 12.82 1.35
C PRO A 249 6.43 11.74 1.07
N SER A 250 7.63 12.10 0.62
CA SER A 250 8.71 11.13 0.39
C SER A 250 9.19 10.49 1.68
N ILE A 251 9.32 11.27 2.78
CA ILE A 251 9.68 10.72 4.09
C ILE A 251 8.59 9.76 4.58
N VAL A 252 7.33 10.16 4.50
CA VAL A 252 6.20 9.28 4.90
C VAL A 252 6.24 7.97 4.13
N ASN A 253 6.39 8.05 2.80
CA ASN A 253 6.42 6.86 1.96
C ASN A 253 7.65 5.98 2.23
N VAL A 254 8.81 6.57 2.48
CA VAL A 254 10.04 5.84 2.83
C VAL A 254 9.86 5.10 4.15
N ILE A 255 9.35 5.78 5.20
CA ILE A 255 9.13 5.13 6.52
C ILE A 255 8.15 3.97 6.38
N VAL A 256 6.99 4.19 5.75
CA VAL A 256 5.98 3.13 5.57
C VAL A 256 6.52 2.02 4.69
N GLY A 257 7.24 2.36 3.64
CA GLY A 257 7.83 1.39 2.70
C GLY A 257 8.90 0.49 3.32
N LEU A 258 9.49 0.82 4.47
CA LEU A 258 10.38 -0.08 5.21
C LEU A 258 9.69 -1.37 5.69
N ASP A 259 8.36 -1.46 5.57
CA ASP A 259 7.59 -2.66 5.91
C ASP A 259 8.13 -3.92 5.21
N PHE A 260 8.59 -3.80 3.96
CA PHE A 260 9.14 -4.93 3.22
C PHE A 260 10.38 -5.55 3.89
N VAL A 261 11.17 -4.77 4.64
CA VAL A 261 12.33 -5.28 5.38
C VAL A 261 11.84 -6.25 6.47
N PHE A 262 10.84 -5.83 7.26
CA PHE A 262 10.25 -6.67 8.31
C PHE A 262 9.51 -7.86 7.72
N VAL A 263 8.77 -7.68 6.61
CA VAL A 263 8.11 -8.76 5.88
C VAL A 263 9.14 -9.74 5.32
N SER A 264 10.27 -9.25 4.82
CA SER A 264 11.36 -10.11 4.32
C SER A 264 12.00 -10.92 5.45
N ILE A 265 12.22 -10.32 6.62
CA ILE A 265 12.70 -11.03 7.82
C ILE A 265 11.69 -12.09 8.22
N ALA A 266 10.41 -11.76 8.31
CA ALA A 266 9.35 -12.70 8.60
C ALA A 266 9.28 -13.84 7.57
N THR A 267 9.52 -13.53 6.29
CA THR A 267 9.56 -14.53 5.22
C THR A 267 10.70 -15.53 5.42
N VAL A 268 11.88 -15.04 5.81
CA VAL A 268 13.03 -15.91 6.10
C VAL A 268 12.76 -16.80 7.32
N LEU A 269 12.13 -16.27 8.36
CA LEU A 269 11.89 -16.96 9.62
C LEU A 269 10.73 -17.97 9.53
N PHE A 270 9.63 -17.58 8.90
CA PHE A 270 8.36 -18.34 8.96
C PHE A 270 7.96 -19.01 7.65
N PHE A 271 8.38 -18.47 6.48
CA PHE A 271 7.93 -18.95 5.18
C PHE A 271 9.02 -19.65 4.34
N LYS A 272 10.22 -19.89 4.91
CA LYS A 272 11.35 -20.60 4.28
C LYS A 272 11.74 -20.00 2.92
N ALA A 273 12.31 -18.80 2.93
CA ALA A 273 12.80 -18.12 1.73
C ALA A 273 13.71 -19.02 0.87
N HIS A 274 13.50 -19.03 -0.44
CA HIS A 274 14.21 -19.88 -1.40
C HIS A 274 15.66 -19.41 -1.61
N ASN A 275 15.92 -18.10 -1.60
CA ASN A 275 17.26 -17.56 -1.84
C ASN A 275 17.59 -16.34 -1.00
N LYS A 276 18.08 -16.57 0.21
CA LYS A 276 18.41 -15.53 1.20
C LYS A 276 19.43 -14.51 0.68
N LYS A 277 20.45 -14.93 -0.07
CA LYS A 277 21.51 -14.03 -0.57
C LYS A 277 20.95 -12.99 -1.53
N GLN A 278 20.10 -13.39 -2.46
CA GLN A 278 19.49 -12.47 -3.42
C GLN A 278 18.47 -11.53 -2.76
N LEU A 279 17.76 -12.04 -1.76
CA LEU A 279 16.84 -11.21 -0.96
C LEU A 279 17.59 -10.11 -0.21
N VAL A 280 18.75 -10.41 0.37
CA VAL A 280 19.62 -9.40 1.03
C VAL A 280 20.08 -8.34 0.04
N ILE A 281 20.53 -8.72 -1.17
CA ILE A 281 20.92 -7.76 -2.21
C ILE A 281 19.74 -6.83 -2.56
N LEU A 282 18.55 -7.40 -2.73
CA LEU A 282 17.35 -6.63 -3.05
C LEU A 282 16.99 -5.67 -1.92
N ILE A 283 17.05 -6.12 -0.66
CA ILE A 283 16.82 -5.26 0.51
C ILE A 283 17.82 -4.08 0.51
N LEU A 284 19.11 -4.35 0.30
CA LEU A 284 20.13 -3.30 0.26
C LEU A 284 19.86 -2.26 -0.84
N LEU A 285 19.48 -2.70 -2.05
CA LEU A 285 19.15 -1.79 -3.14
C LEU A 285 17.95 -0.88 -2.80
N VAL A 286 16.88 -1.46 -2.26
CA VAL A 286 15.68 -0.70 -1.91
C VAL A 286 15.97 0.27 -0.76
N VAL A 287 16.63 -0.19 0.31
CA VAL A 287 16.98 0.67 1.47
C VAL A 287 17.91 1.82 1.05
N THR A 288 18.90 1.56 0.19
CA THR A 288 19.77 2.62 -0.34
C THR A 288 18.95 3.64 -1.12
N GLY A 289 18.05 3.19 -1.99
CA GLY A 289 17.14 4.06 -2.74
C GLY A 289 16.25 4.90 -1.84
N MET A 290 15.71 4.31 -0.77
CA MET A 290 14.90 4.98 0.23
C MET A 290 15.67 6.07 0.98
N ILE A 291 16.88 5.76 1.46
CA ILE A 291 17.74 6.71 2.19
C ILE A 291 18.05 7.89 1.28
N LEU A 292 18.53 7.64 0.06
CA LEU A 292 18.84 8.71 -0.90
C LEU A 292 17.62 9.57 -1.25
N ASN A 293 16.43 8.99 -1.29
CA ASN A 293 15.18 9.70 -1.56
C ASN A 293 14.72 10.57 -0.38
N ALA A 294 14.97 10.12 0.86
CA ALA A 294 14.62 10.86 2.07
C ALA A 294 15.66 11.94 2.44
N LEU A 295 16.93 11.73 2.09
CA LEU A 295 18.03 12.58 2.48
C LEU A 295 17.83 14.08 2.17
N PRO A 296 17.31 14.46 0.95
CA PRO A 296 17.01 15.85 0.62
C PRO A 296 16.02 16.56 1.56
N ALA A 297 15.20 15.78 2.25
CA ALA A 297 14.21 16.34 3.16
C ALA A 297 14.73 16.46 4.62
N ILE A 298 15.93 15.94 4.87
CA ILE A 298 16.58 15.94 6.19
C ILE A 298 17.72 16.97 6.21
N LEU A 299 18.39 17.18 5.07
CA LEU A 299 19.44 18.21 4.87
C LEU A 299 18.84 19.57 4.62
#